data_5eeb78514a66bd8227621bfee59ab5dc
#
_entry.id   5eeb78514a66bd8227621bfee59ab5dc
#
_cell.length_a   1.000
_cell.length_b   1.000
_cell.length_c   1.000
_cell.angle_alpha   90.00
_cell.angle_beta   90.00
_cell.angle_gamma   90.00
#
_symmetry.space_group_name_H-M   'P 1'
#
loop_
_entity.id
_entity.type
_entity.pdbx_description
1 polymer ?
#
loop_
_entity_poly.entity_id
_entity_poly.type
_entity_poly.pdbx_seq_one_letter_code
_entity_poly.pdbx_strand_id
1 'polypeptide(L)'
;DFEHNLLSNNELSKRLGTNFYNIALHTKGGVLLHPGKLVRAMVDVLPKNVCLYENSSLISWNKTKDIISCEFKNGKINTKKIIFATNGFLKSLGIKSNYNFPITLTASMTRPLTDDEFKTIGQPEEWGVLPVRPMGATIRMTKDKRILIRNTAEVHNPFKMKKSDLEIRSINQRIGIKKRFSQLPKDIIQSSWSGVVSRTRNSSQIFEKID
;
A
#
# COMPACT_ATOMS: atom_id res chain seq x y z
N ASP A 1 -5.45 17.64 19.52
CA ASP A 1 -4.01 17.29 19.52
C ASP A 1 -3.87 15.83 19.84
N PHE A 2 -3.13 15.10 19.00
CA PHE A 2 -2.81 13.71 19.29
C PHE A 2 -1.65 13.64 20.28
N GLU A 3 -1.81 12.84 21.30
CA GLU A 3 -0.73 12.57 22.26
C GLU A 3 0.48 11.96 21.52
N HIS A 4 1.65 12.55 21.70
CA HIS A 4 2.88 12.14 21.04
C HIS A 4 4.06 12.20 22.01
N ASN A 5 5.00 11.27 21.81
CA ASN A 5 6.22 11.17 22.60
C ASN A 5 7.42 10.90 21.70
N LEU A 6 8.55 11.53 22.01
CA LEU A 6 9.82 11.16 21.40
C LEU A 6 10.37 9.91 22.11
N LEU A 7 10.70 8.90 21.32
CA LEU A 7 11.32 7.68 21.81
C LEU A 7 12.80 7.64 21.46
N SER A 8 13.61 7.34 22.45
CA SER A 8 15.05 7.11 22.32
C SER A 8 15.37 5.77 21.62
N ASN A 9 16.62 5.60 21.19
CA ASN A 9 17.09 4.34 20.61
C ASN A 9 16.83 3.14 21.54
N ASN A 10 17.05 3.27 22.84
CA ASN A 10 16.85 2.19 23.80
C ASN A 10 15.37 1.75 23.92
N GLU A 11 14.45 2.72 23.94
CA GLU A 11 13.01 2.44 23.95
C GLU A 11 12.56 1.82 22.63
N LEU A 12 13.08 2.31 21.50
CA LEU A 12 12.80 1.77 20.18
C LEU A 12 13.31 0.35 20.00
N SER A 13 14.51 0.07 20.51
CA SER A 13 15.09 -1.27 20.48
C SER A 13 14.20 -2.30 21.18
N LYS A 14 13.69 -1.97 22.36
CA LYS A 14 12.77 -2.84 23.10
C LYS A 14 11.43 -3.01 22.38
N ARG A 15 10.88 -1.93 21.82
CA ARG A 15 9.56 -1.96 21.15
C ARG A 15 9.57 -2.61 19.78
N LEU A 16 10.63 -2.39 19.00
CA LEU A 16 10.69 -2.80 17.60
C LEU A 16 11.53 -4.07 17.37
N GLY A 17 12.31 -4.49 18.38
CA GLY A 17 13.23 -5.63 18.25
C GLY A 17 14.46 -5.33 17.37
N THR A 18 14.84 -4.07 17.25
CA THR A 18 15.97 -3.65 16.41
C THR A 18 16.62 -2.36 16.92
N ASN A 19 17.93 -2.28 16.83
CA ASN A 19 18.75 -1.09 17.19
C ASN A 19 18.93 -0.12 16.02
N PHE A 20 18.24 -0.33 14.91
CA PHE A 20 18.43 0.44 13.68
C PHE A 20 18.01 1.91 13.80
N TYR A 21 17.06 2.22 14.64
CA TYR A 21 16.48 3.56 14.75
C TYR A 21 17.04 4.31 15.95
N ASN A 22 17.52 5.53 15.72
CA ASN A 22 18.09 6.37 16.77
C ASN A 22 17.03 7.12 17.57
N ILE A 23 16.00 7.60 16.91
CA ILE A 23 14.90 8.37 17.48
C ILE A 23 13.64 8.19 16.65
N ALA A 24 12.48 8.22 17.27
CA ALA A 24 11.19 8.27 16.59
C ALA A 24 10.18 9.11 17.34
N LEU A 25 9.24 9.70 16.60
CA LEU A 25 8.02 10.27 17.15
C LEU A 25 6.96 9.18 17.23
N HIS A 26 6.53 8.84 18.42
CA HIS A 26 5.41 7.92 18.65
C HIS A 26 4.13 8.72 18.80
N THR A 27 3.12 8.40 18.01
CA THR A 27 1.77 8.99 18.11
C THR A 27 0.76 7.93 18.53
N LYS A 28 -0.10 8.26 19.48
CA LYS A 28 -1.26 7.43 19.83
C LYS A 28 -2.38 7.60 18.81
N GLY A 29 -3.30 6.65 18.75
CA GLY A 29 -4.44 6.68 17.85
C GLY A 29 -4.22 6.07 16.46
N GLY A 30 -3.00 5.61 16.16
CA GLY A 30 -2.73 4.82 14.95
C GLY A 30 -3.30 3.41 15.08
N VAL A 31 -3.91 2.90 14.00
CA VAL A 31 -4.43 1.52 13.94
C VAL A 31 -3.71 0.75 12.86
N LEU A 32 -3.16 -0.40 13.22
CA LEU A 32 -2.65 -1.37 12.26
C LEU A 32 -3.80 -2.28 11.80
N LEU A 33 -4.00 -2.34 10.50
CA LEU A 33 -5.02 -3.21 9.93
C LEU A 33 -4.51 -3.90 8.66
N HIS A 34 -5.15 -5.00 8.34
CA HIS A 34 -4.88 -5.74 7.12
C HIS A 34 -5.76 -5.21 5.99
N PRO A 35 -5.23 -4.42 5.02
CA PRO A 35 -6.05 -3.72 4.03
C PRO A 35 -6.96 -4.65 3.22
N GLY A 36 -6.44 -5.82 2.81
CA GLY A 36 -7.22 -6.78 2.03
C GLY A 36 -8.40 -7.38 2.81
N LYS A 37 -8.23 -7.66 4.12
CA LYS A 37 -9.35 -8.11 4.96
C LYS A 37 -10.38 -7.01 5.16
N LEU A 38 -9.92 -5.75 5.37
CA LEU A 38 -10.81 -4.61 5.51
C LEU A 38 -11.69 -4.43 4.28
N VAL A 39 -11.09 -4.39 3.08
CA VAL A 39 -11.84 -4.19 1.84
C VAL A 39 -12.86 -5.32 1.61
N ARG A 40 -12.49 -6.58 1.88
CA ARG A 40 -13.44 -7.71 1.79
C ARG A 40 -14.59 -7.58 2.77
N ALA A 41 -14.31 -7.25 4.03
CA ALA A 41 -15.36 -7.04 5.03
C ALA A 41 -16.30 -5.87 4.66
N MET A 42 -15.77 -4.82 3.99
CA MET A 42 -16.62 -3.75 3.47
C MET A 42 -17.57 -4.23 2.38
N VAL A 43 -17.16 -5.19 1.55
CA VAL A 43 -18.05 -5.82 0.55
C VAL A 43 -19.17 -6.59 1.21
N ASP A 44 -18.87 -7.33 2.28
CA ASP A 44 -19.86 -8.15 3.00
C ASP A 44 -20.99 -7.33 3.64
N VAL A 45 -20.74 -6.04 3.90
CA VAL A 45 -21.73 -5.12 4.51
C VAL A 45 -22.31 -4.10 3.52
N LEU A 46 -22.15 -4.31 2.23
CA LEU A 46 -22.74 -3.42 1.23
C LEU A 46 -24.28 -3.37 1.36
N PRO A 47 -24.88 -2.18 1.24
CA PRO A 47 -26.34 -2.04 1.22
C PRO A 47 -26.99 -2.83 0.09
N LYS A 48 -28.20 -3.33 0.31
CA LYS A 48 -28.93 -4.17 -0.68
C LYS A 48 -29.16 -3.50 -2.04
N ASN A 49 -29.15 -2.18 -2.10
CA ASN A 49 -29.29 -1.40 -3.33
C ASN A 49 -27.96 -1.20 -4.09
N VAL A 50 -26.86 -1.76 -3.60
CA VAL A 50 -25.54 -1.70 -4.26
C VAL A 50 -25.24 -3.06 -4.90
N CYS A 51 -25.02 -3.06 -6.21
CA CYS A 51 -24.57 -4.23 -6.95
C CYS A 51 -23.07 -4.13 -7.21
N LEU A 52 -22.29 -5.09 -6.72
CA LEU A 52 -20.87 -5.20 -7.00
C LEU A 52 -20.63 -6.13 -8.19
N TYR A 53 -19.86 -5.64 -9.16
CA TYR A 53 -19.44 -6.43 -10.33
C TYR A 53 -17.92 -6.53 -10.32
N GLU A 54 -17.38 -7.68 -9.97
CA GLU A 54 -15.94 -7.97 -10.06
C GLU A 54 -15.57 -8.35 -11.49
N ASN A 55 -14.26 -8.26 -11.82
CA ASN A 55 -13.72 -8.59 -13.14
C ASN A 55 -14.38 -7.83 -14.30
N SER A 56 -14.95 -6.67 -14.00
CA SER A 56 -15.74 -5.84 -14.91
C SER A 56 -15.02 -4.49 -15.11
N SER A 57 -13.87 -4.52 -15.76
CA SER A 57 -13.10 -3.32 -16.05
C SER A 57 -13.81 -2.42 -17.05
N LEU A 58 -13.93 -1.14 -16.74
CA LEU A 58 -14.40 -0.12 -17.68
C LEU A 58 -13.39 0.04 -18.82
N ILE A 59 -13.85 -0.14 -20.06
CA ILE A 59 -13.04 -0.02 -21.28
C ILE A 59 -13.09 1.40 -21.82
N SER A 60 -14.32 1.93 -21.97
CA SER A 60 -14.55 3.29 -22.47
C SER A 60 -15.81 3.87 -21.84
N TRP A 61 -15.92 5.18 -21.91
CA TRP A 61 -17.10 5.89 -21.50
C TRP A 61 -17.34 7.10 -22.39
N ASN A 62 -18.61 7.46 -22.57
CA ASN A 62 -18.99 8.64 -23.33
C ASN A 62 -20.20 9.31 -22.67
N LYS A 63 -20.19 10.64 -22.61
CA LYS A 63 -21.29 11.45 -22.08
C LYS A 63 -22.04 12.11 -23.25
N THR A 64 -23.33 11.89 -23.32
CA THR A 64 -24.22 12.51 -24.31
C THR A 64 -25.37 13.16 -23.55
N LYS A 65 -25.39 14.50 -23.48
CA LYS A 65 -26.36 15.28 -22.69
C LYS A 65 -26.50 14.73 -21.25
N ASP A 66 -27.60 14.00 -20.99
CA ASP A 66 -27.94 13.53 -19.64
C ASP A 66 -27.58 12.06 -19.36
N ILE A 67 -27.00 11.38 -20.35
CA ILE A 67 -26.67 9.95 -20.24
C ILE A 67 -25.17 9.75 -20.41
N ILE A 68 -24.61 8.97 -19.48
CA ILE A 68 -23.25 8.47 -19.55
C ILE A 68 -23.31 7.00 -19.91
N SER A 69 -22.66 6.65 -20.99
CA SER A 69 -22.57 5.30 -21.51
C SER A 69 -21.23 4.70 -21.16
N CYS A 70 -21.21 3.60 -20.45
CA CYS A 70 -20.03 2.91 -19.98
C CYS A 70 -19.93 1.54 -20.64
N GLU A 71 -18.81 1.22 -21.26
CA GLU A 71 -18.57 -0.04 -21.95
C GLU A 71 -17.62 -0.93 -21.16
N PHE A 72 -18.00 -2.18 -21.05
CA PHE A 72 -17.26 -3.25 -20.39
C PHE A 72 -17.11 -4.43 -21.36
N LYS A 73 -16.18 -5.35 -21.06
CA LYS A 73 -15.97 -6.53 -21.93
C LYS A 73 -17.26 -7.33 -22.20
N ASN A 74 -18.12 -7.44 -21.21
CA ASN A 74 -19.30 -8.32 -21.25
C ASN A 74 -20.62 -7.55 -21.21
N GLY A 75 -20.62 -6.24 -21.44
CA GLY A 75 -21.86 -5.49 -21.39
C GLY A 75 -21.66 -3.97 -21.39
N LYS A 76 -22.78 -3.27 -21.26
CA LYS A 76 -22.86 -1.82 -21.26
C LYS A 76 -23.78 -1.33 -20.16
N ILE A 77 -23.44 -0.23 -19.53
CA ILE A 77 -24.25 0.44 -18.52
C ILE A 77 -24.51 1.88 -18.97
N ASN A 78 -25.79 2.28 -18.96
CA ASN A 78 -26.18 3.67 -19.13
C ASN A 78 -26.59 4.24 -17.78
N THR A 79 -26.04 5.40 -17.43
CA THR A 79 -26.27 6.03 -16.12
C THR A 79 -26.33 7.56 -16.26
N LYS A 80 -26.93 8.23 -15.29
CA LYS A 80 -26.93 9.69 -15.18
C LYS A 80 -25.69 10.24 -14.50
N LYS A 81 -25.02 9.44 -13.68
CA LYS A 81 -23.84 9.85 -12.88
C LYS A 81 -22.82 8.74 -12.84
N ILE A 82 -21.55 9.09 -12.84
CA ILE A 82 -20.43 8.16 -12.67
C ILE A 82 -19.45 8.75 -11.65
N ILE A 83 -18.89 7.89 -10.81
CA ILE A 83 -17.80 8.25 -9.89
C ILE A 83 -16.56 7.44 -10.27
N PHE A 84 -15.50 8.13 -10.60
CA PHE A 84 -14.22 7.52 -10.90
C PHE A 84 -13.35 7.49 -9.65
N ALA A 85 -13.27 6.34 -8.99
CA ALA A 85 -12.43 6.09 -7.82
C ALA A 85 -11.24 5.17 -8.17
N THR A 86 -10.62 5.40 -9.32
CA THR A 86 -9.65 4.49 -9.94
C THR A 86 -8.18 4.82 -9.63
N ASN A 87 -7.93 5.66 -8.62
CA ASN A 87 -6.58 6.02 -8.15
C ASN A 87 -5.67 6.45 -9.33
N GLY A 88 -4.48 5.85 -9.46
CA GLY A 88 -3.51 6.14 -10.52
C GLY A 88 -3.94 5.75 -11.94
N PHE A 89 -5.10 5.10 -12.10
CA PHE A 89 -5.61 4.66 -13.40
C PHE A 89 -6.54 5.66 -14.09
N LEU A 90 -6.83 6.82 -13.51
CA LEU A 90 -7.65 7.88 -14.14
C LEU A 90 -7.14 8.27 -15.54
N LYS A 91 -5.83 8.30 -15.71
CA LYS A 91 -5.22 8.64 -17.01
C LYS A 91 -5.60 7.65 -18.12
N SER A 92 -5.75 6.36 -17.81
CA SER A 92 -6.15 5.35 -18.81
C SER A 92 -7.59 5.53 -19.31
N LEU A 93 -8.40 6.28 -18.57
CA LEU A 93 -9.77 6.64 -18.89
C LEU A 93 -9.89 8.05 -19.53
N GLY A 94 -8.76 8.66 -19.89
CA GLY A 94 -8.71 10.01 -20.49
C GLY A 94 -8.98 11.15 -19.50
N ILE A 95 -9.00 10.87 -18.18
CA ILE A 95 -9.40 11.82 -17.15
C ILE A 95 -8.16 12.39 -16.48
N LYS A 96 -8.10 13.74 -16.39
CA LYS A 96 -7.06 14.47 -15.60
C LYS A 96 -5.62 14.01 -15.89
N SER A 97 -5.31 13.70 -17.13
CA SER A 97 -4.02 13.11 -17.56
C SER A 97 -2.78 13.93 -17.16
N ASN A 98 -2.93 15.24 -16.98
CA ASN A 98 -1.84 16.18 -16.66
C ASN A 98 -1.75 16.55 -15.16
N TYR A 99 -2.68 16.09 -14.33
CA TYR A 99 -2.76 16.47 -12.91
C TYR A 99 -2.17 15.42 -11.96
N ASN A 100 -2.13 14.18 -12.40
CA ASN A 100 -1.61 13.08 -11.59
C ASN A 100 -0.65 12.20 -12.38
N PHE A 101 0.23 11.54 -11.67
CA PHE A 101 1.11 10.54 -12.23
C PHE A 101 1.19 9.31 -11.30
N PRO A 102 1.21 8.11 -11.88
CA PRO A 102 1.31 6.89 -11.10
C PRO A 102 2.74 6.69 -10.60
N ILE A 103 2.87 6.32 -9.34
CA ILE A 103 4.11 5.82 -8.74
C ILE A 103 3.89 4.36 -8.39
N THR A 104 4.78 3.49 -8.83
CA THR A 104 4.78 2.09 -8.46
C THR A 104 5.57 1.90 -7.18
N LEU A 105 4.92 1.29 -6.19
CA LEU A 105 5.52 0.88 -4.93
C LEU A 105 5.70 -0.63 -4.94
N THR A 106 6.83 -1.12 -4.44
CA THR A 106 7.04 -2.55 -4.26
C THR A 106 7.27 -2.87 -2.79
N ALA A 107 6.59 -3.87 -2.32
CA ALA A 107 6.68 -4.38 -0.96
C ALA A 107 6.98 -5.88 -0.95
N SER A 108 7.56 -6.33 0.13
CA SER A 108 7.78 -7.74 0.43
C SER A 108 7.33 -8.06 1.84
N MET A 109 6.92 -9.30 2.06
CA MET A 109 6.54 -9.83 3.35
C MET A 109 7.29 -11.13 3.62
N THR A 110 7.74 -11.28 4.85
CA THR A 110 8.36 -12.53 5.29
C THR A 110 7.31 -13.62 5.46
N ARG A 111 7.75 -14.89 5.54
CA ARG A 111 6.97 -15.91 6.22
C ARG A 111 6.79 -15.52 7.70
N PRO A 112 5.89 -16.16 8.46
CA PRO A 112 5.91 -16.02 9.90
C PRO A 112 7.30 -16.38 10.43
N LEU A 113 7.81 -15.57 11.35
CA LEU A 113 9.03 -15.93 12.09
C LEU A 113 8.77 -17.16 12.95
N THR A 114 9.73 -18.06 13.03
CA THR A 114 9.69 -19.15 14.00
C THR A 114 9.76 -18.58 15.41
N ASP A 115 9.40 -19.37 16.42
CA ASP A 115 9.46 -18.92 17.81
C ASP A 115 10.89 -18.56 18.22
N ASP A 116 11.88 -19.28 17.74
CA ASP A 116 13.28 -18.99 18.03
C ASP A 116 13.75 -17.71 17.33
N GLU A 117 13.41 -17.52 16.05
CA GLU A 117 13.68 -16.27 15.35
C GLU A 117 13.02 -15.07 16.05
N PHE A 118 11.76 -15.24 16.49
CA PHE A 118 11.01 -14.20 17.17
C PHE A 118 11.60 -13.85 18.55
N LYS A 119 12.13 -14.84 19.26
CA LYS A 119 12.90 -14.63 20.50
C LYS A 119 14.17 -13.80 20.26
N THR A 120 14.89 -14.02 19.15
CA THR A 120 16.12 -13.26 18.85
C THR A 120 15.89 -11.78 18.66
N ILE A 121 14.68 -11.37 18.33
CA ILE A 121 14.29 -9.96 18.19
C ILE A 121 13.51 -9.43 19.41
N GLY A 122 13.47 -10.17 20.52
CA GLY A 122 12.85 -9.73 21.77
C GLY A 122 11.33 -9.83 21.80
N GLN A 123 10.72 -10.57 20.90
CA GLN A 123 9.27 -10.84 20.85
C GLN A 123 8.40 -9.56 20.89
N PRO A 124 8.65 -8.59 20.02
CA PRO A 124 7.92 -7.33 20.03
C PRO A 124 6.43 -7.54 19.72
N GLU A 125 5.57 -6.71 20.29
CA GLU A 125 4.18 -6.60 19.86
C GLU A 125 4.08 -6.14 18.40
N GLU A 126 2.88 -6.05 17.85
CA GLU A 126 2.69 -5.49 16.51
C GLU A 126 3.00 -3.97 16.48
N TRP A 127 3.65 -3.53 15.44
CA TRP A 127 4.02 -2.13 15.26
C TRP A 127 4.12 -1.73 13.79
N GLY A 128 4.07 -0.42 13.53
CA GLY A 128 4.33 0.16 12.23
C GLY A 128 5.23 1.37 12.32
N VAL A 129 6.21 1.47 11.41
CA VAL A 129 7.12 2.60 11.29
C VAL A 129 6.99 3.22 9.92
N LEU A 130 6.79 4.53 9.89
CA LEU A 130 6.83 5.35 8.70
C LEU A 130 8.15 6.14 8.67
N PRO A 131 8.80 6.28 7.51
CA PRO A 131 10.02 7.05 7.40
C PRO A 131 9.72 8.55 7.41
N VAL A 132 10.56 9.34 8.06
CA VAL A 132 10.54 10.81 7.96
C VAL A 132 11.01 11.26 6.57
N ARG A 133 12.01 10.57 6.01
CA ARG A 133 12.51 10.88 4.67
C ARG A 133 11.51 10.43 3.60
N PRO A 134 11.22 11.27 2.60
CA PRO A 134 10.52 10.83 1.40
C PRO A 134 11.18 9.58 0.83
N MET A 135 10.39 8.61 0.36
CA MET A 135 10.87 7.35 -0.24
C MET A 135 11.64 6.42 0.71
N GLY A 136 11.65 6.69 2.01
CA GLY A 136 12.21 5.80 3.01
C GLY A 136 11.38 4.51 3.19
N ALA A 137 11.91 3.60 4.01
CA ALA A 137 11.24 2.31 4.24
C ALA A 137 10.05 2.45 5.21
N THR A 138 8.86 2.09 4.73
CA THR A 138 7.73 1.72 5.61
C THR A 138 7.92 0.26 6.03
N ILE A 139 7.84 -0.02 7.30
CA ILE A 139 8.02 -1.38 7.83
C ILE A 139 7.00 -1.66 8.92
N ARG A 140 6.56 -2.91 9.02
CA ARG A 140 5.56 -3.34 10.01
C ARG A 140 5.90 -4.72 10.54
N MET A 141 5.67 -4.93 11.83
CA MET A 141 5.54 -6.23 12.45
C MET A 141 4.04 -6.53 12.57
N THR A 142 3.61 -7.67 12.07
CA THR A 142 2.21 -8.09 12.13
C THR A 142 1.98 -9.01 13.33
N LYS A 143 0.73 -9.14 13.76
CA LYS A 143 0.32 -10.00 14.87
C LYS A 143 0.68 -11.47 14.64
N ASP A 144 0.73 -11.93 13.39
CA ASP A 144 1.16 -13.29 13.01
C ASP A 144 2.68 -13.40 12.77
N LYS A 145 3.47 -12.55 13.44
CA LYS A 145 4.94 -12.57 13.46
C LYS A 145 5.59 -12.41 12.08
N ARG A 146 5.02 -11.60 11.19
CA ARG A 146 5.60 -11.32 9.87
C ARG A 146 6.15 -9.90 9.83
N ILE A 147 7.23 -9.73 9.07
CA ILE A 147 7.78 -8.41 8.76
C ILE A 147 7.37 -8.05 7.34
N LEU A 148 6.66 -6.94 7.19
CA LEU A 148 6.39 -6.29 5.91
C LEU A 148 7.34 -5.13 5.73
N ILE A 149 7.95 -5.00 4.56
CA ILE A 149 8.77 -3.85 4.19
C ILE A 149 8.39 -3.33 2.80
N ARG A 150 8.24 -2.01 2.69
CA ARG A 150 8.11 -1.27 1.44
C ARG A 150 9.16 -0.16 1.43
N ASN A 151 10.17 -0.28 0.58
CA ASN A 151 11.31 0.66 0.51
C ASN A 151 11.67 1.05 -0.92
N THR A 152 10.83 0.74 -1.89
CA THR A 152 10.98 1.17 -3.28
C THR A 152 9.75 1.92 -3.73
N ALA A 153 9.98 3.01 -4.46
CA ALA A 153 8.94 3.78 -5.10
C ALA A 153 9.56 4.42 -6.36
N GLU A 154 8.92 4.23 -7.50
CA GLU A 154 9.47 4.61 -8.79
C GLU A 154 8.38 4.99 -9.79
N VAL A 155 8.72 5.86 -10.72
CA VAL A 155 7.87 6.17 -11.87
C VAL A 155 8.03 5.02 -12.87
N HIS A 156 7.09 4.09 -12.84
CA HIS A 156 7.09 2.93 -13.73
C HIS A 156 5.66 2.65 -14.22
N ASN A 157 5.53 2.14 -15.44
CA ASN A 157 4.23 1.73 -15.94
C ASN A 157 3.83 0.40 -15.28
N PRO A 158 2.80 0.38 -14.42
CA PRO A 158 2.41 -0.81 -13.66
C PRO A 158 1.96 -1.97 -14.56
N PHE A 159 1.43 -1.68 -15.75
CA PHE A 159 1.01 -2.70 -16.72
C PHE A 159 2.19 -3.42 -17.41
N LYS A 160 3.40 -2.87 -17.27
CA LYS A 160 4.63 -3.46 -17.82
C LYS A 160 5.48 -4.20 -16.77
N MET A 161 5.02 -4.26 -15.51
CA MET A 161 5.73 -4.95 -14.43
C MET A 161 5.77 -6.46 -14.68
N LYS A 162 6.96 -7.01 -14.86
CA LYS A 162 7.19 -8.46 -15.03
C LYS A 162 7.56 -9.09 -13.68
N LYS A 163 7.49 -10.41 -13.60
CA LYS A 163 7.93 -11.16 -12.41
C LYS A 163 9.40 -10.92 -12.09
N SER A 164 10.27 -10.89 -13.12
CA SER A 164 11.68 -10.55 -12.98
C SER A 164 11.92 -9.17 -12.36
N ASP A 165 11.08 -8.21 -12.68
CA ASP A 165 11.18 -6.86 -12.08
C ASP A 165 10.88 -6.87 -10.59
N LEU A 166 9.92 -7.70 -10.16
CA LEU A 166 9.62 -7.90 -8.73
C LEU A 166 10.78 -8.59 -8.01
N GLU A 167 11.42 -9.57 -8.64
CA GLU A 167 12.57 -10.27 -8.07
C GLU A 167 13.75 -9.31 -7.83
N ILE A 168 14.10 -8.47 -8.81
CA ILE A 168 15.14 -7.45 -8.67
C ILE A 168 14.81 -6.50 -7.51
N ARG A 169 13.57 -6.02 -7.43
CA ARG A 169 13.14 -5.09 -6.38
C ARG A 169 13.12 -5.75 -5.00
N SER A 170 12.81 -7.03 -4.93
CA SER A 170 12.83 -7.78 -3.67
C SER A 170 14.22 -7.85 -3.01
N ILE A 171 15.29 -7.70 -3.80
CA ILE A 171 16.66 -7.59 -3.27
C ILE A 171 16.78 -6.39 -2.34
N ASN A 172 16.22 -5.24 -2.71
CA ASN A 172 16.23 -4.04 -1.88
C ASN A 172 15.45 -4.24 -0.58
N GLN A 173 14.34 -5.00 -0.61
CA GLN A 173 13.58 -5.34 0.58
C GLN A 173 14.38 -6.29 1.49
N ARG A 174 15.06 -7.30 0.92
CA ARG A 174 15.95 -8.21 1.68
C ARG A 174 17.07 -7.44 2.39
N ILE A 175 17.74 -6.55 1.66
CA ILE A 175 18.77 -5.67 2.24
C ILE A 175 18.16 -4.80 3.35
N GLY A 176 16.98 -4.25 3.12
CA GLY A 176 16.27 -3.41 4.10
C GLY A 176 15.91 -4.13 5.39
N ILE A 177 15.47 -5.40 5.30
CA ILE A 177 15.20 -6.27 6.46
C ILE A 177 16.52 -6.60 7.16
N LYS A 178 17.54 -7.04 6.43
CA LYS A 178 18.82 -7.46 7.01
C LYS A 178 19.55 -6.34 7.73
N LYS A 179 19.45 -5.10 7.24
CA LYS A 179 19.99 -3.91 7.92
C LYS A 179 19.33 -3.64 9.29
N ARG A 180 18.07 -4.04 9.45
CA ARG A 180 17.30 -3.82 10.68
C ARG A 180 17.36 -5.01 11.62
N PHE A 181 17.34 -6.20 11.08
CA PHE A 181 17.31 -7.47 11.81
C PHE A 181 18.44 -8.36 11.32
N SER A 182 19.69 -7.98 11.69
CA SER A 182 20.89 -8.70 11.27
C SER A 182 20.94 -10.16 11.75
N GLN A 183 20.23 -10.48 12.84
CA GLN A 183 20.11 -11.82 13.44
C GLN A 183 19.17 -12.75 12.69
N LEU A 184 18.25 -12.21 11.86
CA LEU A 184 17.32 -13.05 11.11
C LEU A 184 17.98 -13.69 9.87
N PRO A 185 17.51 -14.85 9.40
CA PRO A 185 17.99 -15.47 8.17
C PRO A 185 17.85 -14.57 6.95
N LYS A 186 18.63 -14.84 5.90
CA LYS A 186 18.59 -14.04 4.65
C LYS A 186 17.33 -14.33 3.83
N ASP A 187 16.86 -15.57 3.83
CA ASP A 187 15.81 -16.06 2.93
C ASP A 187 14.47 -16.26 3.66
N ILE A 188 13.99 -15.19 4.27
CA ILE A 188 12.70 -15.19 4.99
C ILE A 188 11.56 -14.54 4.21
N ILE A 189 11.86 -13.86 3.08
CA ILE A 189 10.80 -13.26 2.25
C ILE A 189 10.01 -14.37 1.57
N GLN A 190 8.71 -14.38 1.82
CA GLN A 190 7.77 -15.34 1.25
C GLN A 190 7.08 -14.79 0.00
N SER A 191 6.75 -13.51 0.00
CA SER A 191 6.01 -12.88 -1.08
C SER A 191 6.47 -11.46 -1.34
N SER A 192 6.41 -11.06 -2.62
CA SER A 192 6.65 -9.69 -3.07
C SER A 192 5.58 -9.29 -4.06
N TRP A 193 5.14 -8.03 -3.99
CA TRP A 193 4.13 -7.49 -4.89
C TRP A 193 4.38 -6.00 -5.14
N SER A 194 3.75 -5.49 -6.18
CA SER A 194 3.73 -4.05 -6.45
C SER A 194 2.30 -3.52 -6.46
N GLY A 195 2.19 -2.24 -6.21
CA GLY A 195 0.94 -1.50 -6.28
C GLY A 195 1.19 -0.08 -6.78
N VAL A 196 0.12 0.57 -7.22
CA VAL A 196 0.17 1.91 -7.78
C VAL A 196 -0.45 2.91 -6.83
N VAL A 197 0.24 4.01 -6.61
CA VAL A 197 -0.26 5.18 -5.89
C VAL A 197 -0.29 6.36 -6.86
N SER A 198 -1.39 7.08 -6.90
CA SER A 198 -1.48 8.34 -7.61
C SER A 198 -0.82 9.46 -6.82
N ARG A 199 0.04 10.23 -7.48
CA ARG A 199 0.59 11.49 -6.95
C ARG A 199 0.06 12.63 -7.80
N THR A 200 -0.52 13.62 -7.16
CA THR A 200 -0.92 14.87 -7.81
C THR A 200 0.23 15.87 -7.80
N ARG A 201 0.24 16.79 -8.74
CA ARG A 201 1.31 17.80 -8.86
C ARG A 201 1.46 18.68 -7.63
N ASN A 202 0.35 19.01 -6.99
CA ASN A 202 0.28 19.87 -5.80
C ASN A 202 0.15 19.10 -4.49
N SER A 203 0.24 17.76 -4.53
CA SER A 203 0.04 16.86 -3.38
C SER A 203 -1.36 16.91 -2.74
N SER A 204 -2.32 17.60 -3.35
CA SER A 204 -3.71 17.63 -2.91
C SER A 204 -4.51 16.48 -3.50
N GLN A 205 -5.58 16.09 -2.83
CA GLN A 205 -6.52 15.09 -3.36
C GLN A 205 -7.33 15.70 -4.52
N ILE A 206 -7.65 14.88 -5.51
CA ILE A 206 -8.60 15.22 -6.56
C ILE A 206 -9.98 14.74 -6.10
N PHE A 207 -10.85 15.66 -5.78
CA PHE A 207 -12.24 15.42 -5.43
C PHE A 207 -13.08 16.54 -6.03
N GLU A 208 -13.56 16.35 -7.26
CA GLU A 208 -14.23 17.38 -8.02
C GLU A 208 -15.24 16.80 -9.02
N LYS A 209 -16.16 17.64 -9.48
CA LYS A 209 -17.06 17.33 -10.58
C LYS A 209 -16.35 17.64 -11.90
N ILE A 210 -16.50 16.73 -12.86
CA ILE A 210 -16.04 16.89 -14.24
C ILE A 210 -17.29 17.12 -15.11
N ASP A 211 -17.32 18.23 -15.81
CA ASP A 211 -18.41 18.58 -16.74
C ASP A 211 -18.25 17.91 -18.12
#